data_8bc9ba5c8cb574551fd45dfcb0591466
#
_entry.id   8bc9ba5c8cb574551fd45dfcb0591466
#
_cell.length_a   1.000
_cell.length_b   1.000
_cell.length_c   1.000
_cell.angle_alpha   90.00
_cell.angle_beta   90.00
_cell.angle_gamma   90.00
#
_symmetry.space_group_name_H-M   'P 1'
#
loop_
_entity.id
_entity.type
_entity.pdbx_description
1 polymer ?
#
loop_
_entity_poly.entity_id
_entity_poly.type
_entity_poly.pdbx_seq_one_letter_code
_entity_poly.pdbx_strand_id
1 'polypeptide(L)'
;MEHKTLRAQTILYHNHIDGLCKSLSSLAKAVEVSKNKGGAINFLDVYYGDASSEPILTQEQIDSFNERFGEFLKVTYTFFGFNSGTSKGQNIMFKDCETDYFMAYNPDVIVCPDYFLEMMKPYQRMEKVGMVEAKQSPLEHPKEFDSCSGIEPWGAMACVIIPTSVYRELGGLDEDNFFLYCDDVDFSWRVRLAGYKVVYQSRAFVYHSKHIDNNGHVVPTNAELYYSAEAFLLMCHKWSNPSLLKKLIAIYSAGTTHQKKALAEYYRRRDNGLLPEPLDKDHKITTFSGFGYSKNRY
;
A
#
# COMPACT_ATOMS: atom_id res chain seq x y z
N MET A 1 -3.32 9.94 -25.73
CA MET A 1 -2.74 10.56 -24.52
C MET A 1 -1.23 10.45 -24.59
N GLU A 2 -0.50 11.35 -23.91
CA GLU A 2 0.95 11.21 -23.77
C GLU A 2 1.26 9.90 -23.04
N HIS A 3 2.22 9.14 -23.58
CA HIS A 3 2.63 7.86 -23.03
C HIS A 3 3.36 8.06 -21.71
N LYS A 4 3.04 7.25 -20.72
CA LYS A 4 3.67 7.26 -19.39
C LYS A 4 4.23 5.88 -19.05
N THR A 5 5.39 5.88 -18.43
CA THR A 5 6.05 4.68 -17.93
C THR A 5 5.57 4.35 -16.51
N LEU A 6 5.39 3.07 -16.21
CA LEU A 6 4.88 2.60 -14.92
C LEU A 6 5.61 1.35 -14.48
N ARG A 7 6.15 1.37 -13.25
CA ARG A 7 6.64 0.19 -12.55
C ARG A 7 5.62 -0.26 -11.51
N ALA A 8 5.19 -1.51 -11.57
CA ALA A 8 4.37 -2.15 -10.52
C ALA A 8 5.27 -2.97 -9.59
N GLN A 9 5.18 -2.72 -8.29
CA GLN A 9 5.99 -3.41 -7.27
C GLN A 9 5.09 -4.11 -6.26
N THR A 10 5.45 -5.34 -5.89
CA THR A 10 4.77 -6.07 -4.82
C THR A 10 5.77 -6.90 -4.01
N ILE A 11 5.49 -7.03 -2.71
CA ILE A 11 6.28 -7.88 -1.81
C ILE A 11 5.61 -9.24 -1.71
N LEU A 12 6.36 -10.28 -2.05
CA LEU A 12 5.94 -11.66 -1.92
C LEU A 12 6.36 -12.22 -0.55
N TYR A 13 5.49 -13.00 0.06
CA TYR A 13 5.77 -13.72 1.29
C TYR A 13 4.96 -15.02 1.34
N HIS A 14 5.61 -16.12 0.97
CA HIS A 14 4.99 -17.46 0.85
C HIS A 14 3.75 -17.52 -0.05
N ASN A 15 3.71 -16.69 -1.09
CA ASN A 15 2.60 -16.67 -2.04
C ASN A 15 2.61 -17.89 -2.96
N HIS A 16 1.41 -18.35 -3.35
CA HIS A 16 1.25 -19.41 -4.32
C HIS A 16 1.35 -18.88 -5.77
N ILE A 17 2.05 -19.57 -6.62
CA ILE A 17 2.30 -19.20 -8.02
C ILE A 17 0.99 -18.98 -8.82
N ASP A 18 -0.06 -19.77 -8.57
CA ASP A 18 -1.35 -19.64 -9.24
C ASP A 18 -2.00 -18.25 -8.97
N GLY A 19 -1.85 -17.72 -7.76
CA GLY A 19 -2.30 -16.38 -7.40
C GLY A 19 -1.57 -15.31 -8.20
N LEU A 20 -0.23 -15.43 -8.28
CA LEU A 20 0.60 -14.51 -9.05
C LEU A 20 0.26 -14.55 -10.54
N CYS A 21 0.04 -15.76 -11.10
CA CYS A 21 -0.36 -15.93 -12.50
C CYS A 21 -1.72 -15.25 -12.80
N LYS A 22 -2.69 -15.33 -11.89
CA LYS A 22 -4.00 -14.64 -12.03
C LYS A 22 -3.83 -13.12 -11.97
N SER A 23 -3.03 -12.62 -11.03
CA SER A 23 -2.71 -11.20 -10.90
C SER A 23 -2.03 -10.68 -12.18
N LEU A 24 -0.96 -11.32 -12.67
CA LEU A 24 -0.28 -10.97 -13.91
C LEU A 24 -1.21 -10.99 -15.13
N SER A 25 -2.08 -12.01 -15.24
CA SER A 25 -3.07 -12.10 -16.33
C SER A 25 -4.02 -10.90 -16.33
N SER A 26 -4.45 -10.44 -15.16
CA SER A 26 -5.32 -9.28 -15.03
C SER A 26 -4.60 -7.97 -15.38
N LEU A 27 -3.34 -7.82 -14.94
CA LEU A 27 -2.50 -6.67 -15.26
C LEU A 27 -2.21 -6.59 -16.77
N ALA A 28 -1.82 -7.71 -17.41
CA ALA A 28 -1.60 -7.78 -18.84
C ALA A 28 -2.87 -7.38 -19.62
N LYS A 29 -4.05 -7.90 -19.20
CA LYS A 29 -5.33 -7.52 -19.82
C LYS A 29 -5.66 -6.04 -19.65
N ALA A 30 -5.38 -5.47 -18.50
CA ALA A 30 -5.60 -4.04 -18.27
C ALA A 30 -4.66 -3.15 -19.11
N VAL A 31 -3.40 -3.58 -19.32
CA VAL A 31 -2.45 -2.90 -20.23
C VAL A 31 -2.93 -3.01 -21.68
N GLU A 32 -3.35 -4.20 -22.13
CA GLU A 32 -3.93 -4.41 -23.47
C GLU A 32 -5.10 -3.46 -23.73
N VAL A 33 -6.04 -3.38 -22.79
CA VAL A 33 -7.21 -2.47 -22.89
C VAL A 33 -6.79 -1.02 -22.91
N SER A 34 -5.82 -0.62 -22.06
CA SER A 34 -5.26 0.74 -22.06
C SER A 34 -4.64 1.08 -23.41
N LYS A 35 -3.76 0.22 -23.95
CA LYS A 35 -3.10 0.37 -25.25
C LYS A 35 -4.13 0.52 -26.38
N ASN A 36 -5.13 -0.38 -26.45
CA ASN A 36 -6.13 -0.39 -27.51
C ASN A 36 -7.08 0.82 -27.48
N LYS A 37 -7.27 1.44 -26.31
CA LYS A 37 -8.10 2.64 -26.15
C LYS A 37 -7.31 3.94 -26.12
N GLY A 38 -6.02 3.93 -26.46
CA GLY A 38 -5.16 5.11 -26.46
C GLY A 38 -4.92 5.68 -25.06
N GLY A 39 -4.90 4.81 -24.06
CA GLY A 39 -4.54 5.16 -22.66
C GLY A 39 -3.07 5.53 -22.50
N ALA A 40 -2.70 6.06 -21.36
CA ALA A 40 -1.34 6.49 -21.08
C ALA A 40 -0.37 5.33 -20.81
N ILE A 41 -0.86 4.21 -20.26
CA ILE A 41 -0.05 3.04 -19.90
C ILE A 41 -0.19 1.97 -20.99
N ASN A 42 0.91 1.65 -21.68
CA ASN A 42 0.95 0.71 -22.80
C ASN A 42 1.88 -0.48 -22.55
N PHE A 43 2.66 -0.41 -21.49
CA PHE A 43 3.56 -1.46 -21.01
C PHE A 43 3.75 -1.32 -19.51
N LEU A 44 4.02 -2.42 -18.81
CA LEU A 44 4.18 -2.45 -17.36
C LEU A 44 5.45 -3.21 -16.97
N ASP A 45 6.33 -2.57 -16.23
CA ASP A 45 7.44 -3.25 -15.55
C ASP A 45 6.95 -3.78 -14.19
N VAL A 46 6.88 -5.10 -14.03
CA VAL A 46 6.44 -5.75 -12.79
C VAL A 46 7.65 -6.22 -11.99
N TYR A 47 7.78 -5.74 -10.77
CA TYR A 47 8.86 -6.07 -9.87
C TYR A 47 8.34 -6.85 -8.67
N TYR A 48 8.84 -8.07 -8.51
CA TYR A 48 8.58 -8.95 -7.37
C TYR A 48 9.77 -8.91 -6.41
N GLY A 49 9.56 -8.42 -5.19
CA GLY A 49 10.50 -8.53 -4.09
C GLY A 49 10.10 -9.66 -3.15
N ASP A 50 10.85 -10.74 -3.11
CA ASP A 50 10.51 -11.91 -2.32
C ASP A 50 11.17 -11.86 -0.94
N ALA A 51 10.36 -11.72 0.09
CA ALA A 51 10.71 -11.67 1.50
C ALA A 51 10.52 -13.03 2.21
N SER A 52 10.27 -14.12 1.46
CA SER A 52 10.10 -15.47 2.00
C SER A 52 11.43 -16.03 2.53
N SER A 53 11.36 -17.10 3.32
CA SER A 53 12.56 -17.81 3.83
C SER A 53 13.38 -18.51 2.73
N GLU A 54 12.70 -18.91 1.64
CA GLU A 54 13.28 -19.52 0.46
C GLU A 54 12.62 -18.91 -0.80
N PRO A 55 13.34 -18.87 -1.95
CA PRO A 55 12.76 -18.32 -3.18
C PRO A 55 11.49 -19.08 -3.59
N ILE A 56 10.41 -18.34 -3.86
CA ILE A 56 9.13 -18.94 -4.27
C ILE A 56 8.98 -19.06 -5.78
N LEU A 57 9.86 -18.43 -6.57
CA LEU A 57 9.89 -18.52 -8.03
C LEU A 57 11.27 -19.02 -8.51
N THR A 58 11.26 -19.94 -9.47
CA THR A 58 12.45 -20.34 -10.21
C THR A 58 12.66 -19.44 -11.43
N GLN A 59 13.87 -19.44 -12.00
CA GLN A 59 14.14 -18.69 -13.24
C GLN A 59 13.26 -19.15 -14.39
N GLU A 60 13.01 -20.46 -14.54
CA GLU A 60 12.12 -21.01 -15.56
C GLU A 60 10.69 -20.47 -15.46
N GLN A 61 10.18 -20.28 -14.25
CA GLN A 61 8.84 -19.70 -14.02
C GLN A 61 8.81 -18.21 -14.39
N ILE A 62 9.87 -17.46 -14.08
CA ILE A 62 9.99 -16.05 -14.47
C ILE A 62 10.06 -15.92 -15.98
N ASP A 63 10.85 -16.78 -16.65
CA ASP A 63 10.98 -16.81 -18.11
C ASP A 63 9.64 -17.16 -18.77
N SER A 64 8.91 -18.13 -18.21
CA SER A 64 7.56 -18.48 -18.66
C SER A 64 6.55 -17.33 -18.52
N PHE A 65 6.61 -16.54 -17.44
CA PHE A 65 5.78 -15.34 -17.31
C PHE A 65 6.14 -14.31 -18.37
N ASN A 66 7.44 -14.07 -18.60
CA ASN A 66 7.91 -13.11 -19.60
C ASN A 66 7.60 -13.55 -21.03
N GLU A 67 7.66 -14.84 -21.35
CA GLU A 67 7.20 -15.38 -22.63
C GLU A 67 5.69 -15.18 -22.81
N ARG A 68 4.88 -15.53 -21.80
CA ARG A 68 3.43 -15.48 -21.87
C ARG A 68 2.85 -14.07 -21.94
N PHE A 69 3.43 -13.13 -21.21
CA PHE A 69 2.88 -11.78 -21.02
C PHE A 69 3.72 -10.67 -21.66
N GLY A 70 4.84 -11.00 -22.29
CA GLY A 70 5.88 -10.05 -22.73
C GLY A 70 5.45 -9.00 -23.74
N GLU A 71 4.29 -9.13 -24.37
CA GLU A 71 3.69 -8.06 -25.18
C GLU A 71 3.21 -6.86 -24.33
N PHE A 72 2.82 -7.12 -23.07
CA PHE A 72 2.17 -6.12 -22.22
C PHE A 72 2.93 -5.82 -20.93
N LEU A 73 3.73 -6.77 -20.44
CA LEU A 73 4.49 -6.57 -19.20
C LEU A 73 5.78 -7.43 -19.18
N LYS A 74 6.71 -6.98 -18.33
CA LYS A 74 7.94 -7.73 -18.03
C LYS A 74 8.04 -7.94 -16.53
N VAL A 75 8.30 -9.19 -16.11
CA VAL A 75 8.50 -9.56 -14.70
C VAL A 75 10.00 -9.57 -14.38
N THR A 76 10.36 -8.85 -13.33
CA THR A 76 11.66 -8.89 -12.67
C THR A 76 11.46 -9.42 -11.25
N TYR A 77 12.31 -10.36 -10.82
CA TYR A 77 12.22 -10.99 -9.51
C TYR A 77 13.51 -10.82 -8.72
N THR A 78 13.39 -10.45 -7.46
CA THR A 78 14.50 -10.30 -6.53
C THR A 78 14.19 -11.02 -5.23
N PHE A 79 14.96 -12.03 -4.89
CA PHE A 79 14.89 -12.69 -3.59
C PHE A 79 15.74 -11.93 -2.58
N PHE A 80 15.14 -11.52 -1.46
CA PHE A 80 15.81 -10.71 -0.45
C PHE A 80 16.66 -11.56 0.53
N GLY A 81 16.29 -12.83 0.77
CA GLY A 81 16.92 -13.69 1.77
C GLY A 81 16.57 -13.33 3.21
N PHE A 82 15.62 -12.43 3.43
CA PHE A 82 15.09 -12.05 4.74
C PHE A 82 13.68 -11.48 4.62
N ASN A 83 12.92 -11.53 5.72
CA ASN A 83 11.61 -10.91 5.78
C ASN A 83 11.75 -9.39 5.95
N SER A 84 11.52 -8.66 4.86
CA SER A 84 11.63 -7.20 4.81
C SER A 84 10.43 -6.46 5.39
N GLY A 85 9.31 -7.12 5.57
CA GLY A 85 8.02 -6.44 5.69
C GLY A 85 7.66 -5.67 4.41
N THR A 86 6.57 -4.91 4.46
CA THR A 86 6.08 -4.15 3.29
C THR A 86 6.94 -2.91 3.03
N SER A 87 7.12 -2.05 4.03
CA SER A 87 7.77 -0.74 3.87
C SER A 87 9.20 -0.86 3.34
N LYS A 88 10.02 -1.65 4.01
CA LYS A 88 11.42 -1.84 3.61
C LYS A 88 11.54 -2.54 2.26
N GLY A 89 10.71 -3.55 2.00
CA GLY A 89 10.70 -4.25 0.72
C GLY A 89 10.37 -3.31 -0.44
N GLN A 90 9.35 -2.47 -0.31
CA GLN A 90 9.00 -1.46 -1.31
C GLN A 90 10.14 -0.47 -1.54
N ASN A 91 10.77 0.03 -0.48
CA ASN A 91 11.90 0.96 -0.60
C ASN A 91 13.11 0.33 -1.27
N ILE A 92 13.43 -0.94 -0.97
CA ILE A 92 14.54 -1.66 -1.63
C ILE A 92 14.33 -1.71 -3.14
N MET A 93 13.13 -2.09 -3.58
CA MET A 93 12.81 -2.21 -5.00
C MET A 93 12.69 -0.85 -5.70
N PHE A 94 12.39 0.20 -4.95
CA PHE A 94 12.21 1.53 -5.52
C PHE A 94 13.53 2.25 -5.82
N LYS A 95 14.67 1.82 -5.30
CA LYS A 95 15.96 2.55 -5.40
C LYS A 95 16.36 2.94 -6.81
N ASP A 96 16.08 2.09 -7.80
CA ASP A 96 16.40 2.27 -9.22
C ASP A 96 15.15 2.57 -10.08
N CYS A 97 14.07 3.02 -9.46
CA CYS A 97 12.83 3.34 -10.17
C CYS A 97 12.93 4.69 -10.89
N GLU A 98 12.98 4.68 -12.22
CA GLU A 98 13.07 5.87 -13.06
C GLU A 98 11.81 6.10 -13.93
N THR A 99 10.75 5.31 -13.71
CA THR A 99 9.47 5.48 -14.42
C THR A 99 8.73 6.74 -13.96
N ASP A 100 7.79 7.24 -14.77
CA ASP A 100 6.95 8.41 -14.40
C ASP A 100 6.12 8.13 -13.15
N TYR A 101 5.59 6.90 -13.07
CA TYR A 101 4.76 6.45 -11.95
C TYR A 101 5.24 5.12 -11.42
N PHE A 102 4.94 4.88 -10.16
CA PHE A 102 5.08 3.58 -9.55
C PHE A 102 3.76 3.12 -8.95
N MET A 103 3.47 1.84 -9.04
CA MET A 103 2.28 1.19 -8.50
C MET A 103 2.72 0.25 -7.38
N ALA A 104 2.27 0.51 -6.14
CA ALA A 104 2.35 -0.49 -5.08
C ALA A 104 1.04 -1.30 -5.07
N TYR A 105 1.15 -2.63 -5.02
CA TYR A 105 -0.02 -3.49 -4.98
C TYR A 105 0.26 -4.78 -4.21
N ASN A 106 -0.79 -5.41 -3.67
CA ASN A 106 -0.68 -6.71 -3.03
C ASN A 106 -0.66 -7.85 -4.07
N PRO A 107 0.11 -8.93 -3.84
CA PRO A 107 0.31 -9.99 -4.83
C PRO A 107 -0.95 -10.79 -5.20
N ASP A 108 -2.00 -10.71 -4.38
CA ASP A 108 -3.30 -11.34 -4.55
C ASP A 108 -4.37 -10.43 -5.16
N VAL A 109 -3.98 -9.24 -5.63
CA VAL A 109 -4.87 -8.29 -6.30
C VAL A 109 -5.09 -8.70 -7.76
N ILE A 110 -6.36 -8.67 -8.18
CA ILE A 110 -6.80 -8.83 -9.57
C ILE A 110 -7.46 -7.51 -9.98
N VAL A 111 -6.93 -6.86 -11.02
CA VAL A 111 -7.43 -5.55 -11.49
C VAL A 111 -8.52 -5.73 -12.57
N CYS A 112 -9.46 -4.76 -12.63
CA CYS A 112 -10.44 -4.74 -13.73
C CYS A 112 -9.78 -4.36 -15.07
N PRO A 113 -10.39 -4.72 -16.22
CA PRO A 113 -9.77 -4.48 -17.55
C PRO A 113 -9.52 -3.01 -17.88
N ASP A 114 -10.28 -2.07 -17.34
CA ASP A 114 -10.13 -0.62 -17.56
C ASP A 114 -9.33 0.09 -16.44
N TYR A 115 -8.68 -0.68 -15.58
CA TYR A 115 -7.96 -0.20 -14.40
C TYR A 115 -7.02 0.98 -14.71
N PHE A 116 -6.09 0.82 -15.66
CA PHE A 116 -5.13 1.89 -15.96
C PHE A 116 -5.78 3.12 -16.61
N LEU A 117 -6.84 2.94 -17.38
CA LEU A 117 -7.62 4.05 -17.94
C LEU A 117 -8.26 4.89 -16.83
N GLU A 118 -8.81 4.22 -15.81
CA GLU A 118 -9.47 4.90 -14.70
C GLU A 118 -8.46 5.52 -13.72
N MET A 119 -7.40 4.79 -13.36
CA MET A 119 -6.39 5.26 -12.40
C MET A 119 -5.61 6.48 -12.88
N MET A 120 -5.46 6.67 -14.19
CA MET A 120 -4.75 7.83 -14.74
C MET A 120 -5.63 9.10 -14.85
N LYS A 121 -6.96 8.99 -14.74
CA LYS A 121 -7.87 10.14 -14.86
C LYS A 121 -7.65 11.24 -13.81
N PRO A 122 -7.44 10.93 -12.51
CA PRO A 122 -7.16 11.97 -11.53
C PRO A 122 -5.93 12.81 -11.88
N TYR A 123 -4.86 12.19 -12.36
CA TYR A 123 -3.62 12.89 -12.78
C TYR A 123 -3.81 13.82 -13.98
N GLN A 124 -4.84 13.56 -14.81
CA GLN A 124 -5.16 14.38 -15.98
C GLN A 124 -6.10 15.54 -15.63
N ARG A 125 -6.90 15.41 -14.56
CA ARG A 125 -7.97 16.35 -14.24
C ARG A 125 -7.64 17.28 -13.08
N MET A 126 -6.68 16.89 -12.25
CA MET A 126 -6.35 17.64 -11.04
C MET A 126 -4.84 17.84 -10.92
N GLU A 127 -4.48 19.01 -10.43
CA GLU A 127 -3.10 19.32 -10.08
C GLU A 127 -2.74 18.75 -8.69
N LYS A 128 -1.45 18.48 -8.49
CA LYS A 128 -0.89 18.03 -7.22
C LYS A 128 -1.51 16.73 -6.69
N VAL A 129 -1.83 15.79 -7.58
CA VAL A 129 -2.21 14.44 -7.17
C VAL A 129 -0.95 13.66 -6.82
N GLY A 130 -0.81 13.29 -5.56
CA GLY A 130 0.35 12.55 -5.05
C GLY A 130 0.12 11.05 -4.90
N MET A 131 -1.14 10.61 -4.85
CA MET A 131 -1.49 9.20 -4.74
C MET A 131 -2.92 8.99 -5.23
N VAL A 132 -3.15 7.91 -5.97
CA VAL A 132 -4.48 7.46 -6.39
C VAL A 132 -4.68 6.03 -5.92
N GLU A 133 -5.77 5.79 -5.18
CA GLU A 133 -6.19 4.47 -4.69
C GLU A 133 -7.33 3.91 -5.53
N ALA A 134 -7.29 2.60 -5.79
CA ALA A 134 -8.37 1.87 -6.43
C ALA A 134 -9.44 1.40 -5.42
N LYS A 135 -10.67 1.26 -5.89
CA LYS A 135 -11.75 0.63 -5.13
C LYS A 135 -11.49 -0.86 -4.96
N GLN A 136 -11.50 -1.33 -3.71
CA GLN A 136 -11.31 -2.73 -3.36
C GLN A 136 -12.65 -3.49 -3.24
N SER A 137 -12.65 -4.78 -3.55
CA SER A 137 -13.74 -5.75 -3.34
C SER A 137 -13.14 -7.09 -2.89
N PRO A 138 -13.83 -7.92 -2.10
CA PRO A 138 -15.19 -7.73 -1.55
C PRO A 138 -15.25 -6.80 -0.35
N LEU A 139 -14.11 -6.53 0.29
CA LEU A 139 -14.02 -5.67 1.47
C LEU A 139 -13.17 -4.45 1.17
N GLU A 140 -13.67 -3.31 1.56
CA GLU A 140 -13.01 -2.03 1.45
C GLU A 140 -12.93 -1.33 2.81
N HIS A 141 -11.92 -0.47 2.98
CA HIS A 141 -11.83 0.35 4.18
C HIS A 141 -12.95 1.40 4.18
N PRO A 142 -13.84 1.41 5.21
CA PRO A 142 -14.97 2.33 5.28
C PRO A 142 -14.48 3.72 5.71
N LYS A 143 -14.01 4.52 4.75
CA LYS A 143 -13.50 5.88 4.97
C LYS A 143 -14.23 6.89 4.11
N GLU A 144 -14.33 8.12 4.59
CA GLU A 144 -14.96 9.22 3.86
C GLU A 144 -14.08 9.67 2.68
N PHE A 145 -14.74 10.16 1.65
CA PHE A 145 -14.09 10.83 0.52
C PHE A 145 -15.05 11.89 -0.06
N ASP A 146 -14.51 12.90 -0.71
CA ASP A 146 -15.30 13.88 -1.46
C ASP A 146 -15.89 13.24 -2.73
N SER A 147 -17.20 13.17 -2.83
CA SER A 147 -17.90 12.46 -3.92
C SER A 147 -17.69 13.06 -5.32
N CYS A 148 -17.28 14.33 -5.41
CA CYS A 148 -17.07 15.02 -6.68
C CYS A 148 -15.63 14.86 -7.17
N SER A 149 -14.65 15.03 -6.29
CA SER A 149 -13.21 14.98 -6.62
C SER A 149 -12.56 13.64 -6.33
N GLY A 150 -13.12 12.83 -5.44
CA GLY A 150 -12.49 11.61 -4.91
C GLY A 150 -11.44 11.88 -3.83
N ILE A 151 -11.18 13.13 -3.43
CA ILE A 151 -10.17 13.44 -2.41
C ILE A 151 -10.55 12.76 -1.09
N GLU A 152 -9.57 12.07 -0.50
CA GLU A 152 -9.75 11.30 0.73
C GLU A 152 -8.64 11.58 1.74
N PRO A 153 -8.84 11.26 3.04
CA PRO A 153 -7.87 11.52 4.08
C PRO A 153 -6.62 10.62 4.01
N TRP A 154 -6.74 9.41 3.49
CA TRP A 154 -5.65 8.45 3.28
C TRP A 154 -6.07 7.37 2.31
N GLY A 155 -5.12 6.74 1.60
CA GLY A 155 -5.34 5.65 0.66
C GLY A 155 -4.67 4.36 1.15
N ALA A 156 -5.34 3.21 1.03
CA ALA A 156 -4.77 1.91 1.36
C ALA A 156 -3.82 1.42 0.26
N MET A 157 -2.60 1.03 0.62
CA MET A 157 -1.56 0.61 -0.32
C MET A 157 -1.77 -0.77 -0.95
N ALA A 158 -2.96 -1.33 -0.78
CA ALA A 158 -3.30 -2.61 -1.41
C ALA A 158 -3.29 -2.54 -2.95
N CYS A 159 -3.59 -1.37 -3.53
CA CYS A 159 -3.43 -1.11 -4.97
C CYS A 159 -3.51 0.40 -5.25
N VAL A 160 -2.36 1.04 -5.41
CA VAL A 160 -2.22 2.49 -5.61
C VAL A 160 -1.25 2.81 -6.73
N ILE A 161 -1.45 3.97 -7.38
CA ILE A 161 -0.45 4.56 -8.28
C ILE A 161 0.04 5.87 -7.66
N ILE A 162 1.35 6.10 -7.70
CA ILE A 162 2.03 7.24 -7.10
C ILE A 162 3.01 7.81 -8.12
N PRO A 163 3.09 9.13 -8.35
CA PRO A 163 4.18 9.70 -9.12
C PRO A 163 5.52 9.37 -8.48
N THR A 164 6.46 8.85 -9.26
CA THR A 164 7.79 8.45 -8.77
C THR A 164 8.50 9.61 -8.09
N SER A 165 8.34 10.83 -8.61
CA SER A 165 8.87 12.06 -8.01
C SER A 165 8.35 12.30 -6.58
N VAL A 166 7.05 12.07 -6.33
CA VAL A 166 6.43 12.26 -5.02
C VAL A 166 6.95 11.22 -4.01
N TYR A 167 7.03 9.94 -4.42
CA TYR A 167 7.56 8.91 -3.53
C TYR A 167 9.02 9.17 -3.15
N ARG A 168 9.83 9.62 -4.12
CA ARG A 168 11.25 10.00 -3.92
C ARG A 168 11.39 11.25 -3.03
N GLU A 169 10.60 12.30 -3.29
CA GLU A 169 10.59 13.54 -2.49
C GLU A 169 10.30 13.27 -1.02
N LEU A 170 9.37 12.34 -0.74
CA LEU A 170 8.97 11.99 0.64
C LEU A 170 9.88 10.93 1.29
N GLY A 171 10.92 10.46 0.60
CA GLY A 171 11.85 9.45 1.12
C GLY A 171 11.29 8.04 1.21
N GLY A 172 10.22 7.73 0.46
CA GLY A 172 9.58 6.41 0.47
C GLY A 172 8.71 6.15 1.70
N LEU A 173 8.48 4.88 2.01
CA LEU A 173 7.77 4.45 3.22
C LEU A 173 8.70 4.54 4.44
N ASP A 174 8.12 4.78 5.61
CA ASP A 174 8.88 4.83 6.87
C ASP A 174 9.19 3.42 7.38
N GLU A 175 10.24 2.81 6.81
CA GLU A 175 10.67 1.44 7.10
C GLU A 175 11.24 1.22 8.51
N ASP A 176 11.67 2.30 9.17
CA ASP A 176 12.21 2.24 10.53
C ASP A 176 11.10 2.08 11.57
N ASN A 177 9.90 2.60 11.27
CA ASN A 177 8.78 2.62 12.20
C ASN A 177 7.65 1.66 11.82
N PHE A 178 7.42 1.40 10.53
CA PHE A 178 6.31 0.58 10.07
C PHE A 178 6.81 -0.64 9.27
N PHE A 179 6.94 -1.78 9.94
CA PHE A 179 7.27 -3.03 9.29
C PHE A 179 6.10 -3.53 8.43
N LEU A 180 4.88 -3.44 8.98
CA LEU A 180 3.62 -3.86 8.38
C LEU A 180 2.47 -3.08 9.04
N TYR A 181 1.48 -2.65 8.26
CA TYR A 181 0.35 -1.80 8.67
C TYR A 181 0.71 -0.34 8.99
N CYS A 182 -0.24 0.52 8.78
CA CYS A 182 -0.18 1.97 8.95
C CYS A 182 0.87 2.69 8.08
N ASP A 183 1.69 1.97 7.35
CA ASP A 183 2.62 2.50 6.35
C ASP A 183 1.89 3.27 5.24
N ASP A 184 0.70 2.80 4.86
CA ASP A 184 -0.20 3.45 3.91
C ASP A 184 -0.81 4.75 4.47
N VAL A 185 -1.28 4.74 5.71
CA VAL A 185 -1.84 5.93 6.37
C VAL A 185 -0.75 6.97 6.61
N ASP A 186 0.41 6.54 7.14
CA ASP A 186 1.58 7.41 7.35
C ASP A 186 2.02 8.08 6.05
N PHE A 187 2.20 7.29 4.98
CA PHE A 187 2.61 7.81 3.68
C PHE A 187 1.57 8.78 3.12
N SER A 188 0.29 8.45 3.20
CA SER A 188 -0.80 9.31 2.74
C SER A 188 -0.83 10.65 3.48
N TRP A 189 -0.60 10.65 4.79
CA TRP A 189 -0.56 11.88 5.55
C TRP A 189 0.70 12.70 5.25
N ARG A 190 1.86 12.06 4.98
CA ARG A 190 3.06 12.79 4.49
C ARG A 190 2.83 13.39 3.10
N VAL A 191 2.15 12.67 2.20
CA VAL A 191 1.71 13.18 0.89
C VAL A 191 0.87 14.46 1.06
N ARG A 192 -0.11 14.44 1.96
CA ARG A 192 -0.98 15.59 2.24
C ARG A 192 -0.23 16.72 2.94
N LEU A 193 0.68 16.41 3.85
CA LEU A 193 1.50 17.41 4.56
C LEU A 193 2.41 18.18 3.58
N ALA A 194 2.89 17.52 2.53
CA ALA A 194 3.64 18.12 1.42
C ALA A 194 2.77 18.91 0.42
N GLY A 195 1.44 18.97 0.65
CA GLY A 195 0.50 19.74 -0.18
C GLY A 195 -0.03 19.00 -1.40
N TYR A 196 0.18 17.70 -1.49
CA TYR A 196 -0.42 16.84 -2.51
C TYR A 196 -1.79 16.31 -2.09
N LYS A 197 -2.52 15.77 -3.06
CA LYS A 197 -3.84 15.15 -2.86
C LYS A 197 -3.70 13.64 -2.86
N VAL A 198 -4.46 12.97 -1.99
CA VAL A 198 -4.73 11.53 -2.02
C VAL A 198 -6.13 11.37 -2.59
N VAL A 199 -6.32 10.52 -3.59
CA VAL A 199 -7.55 10.43 -4.36
C VAL A 199 -8.03 8.98 -4.45
N TYR A 200 -9.27 8.74 -4.07
CA TYR A 200 -9.99 7.50 -4.28
C TYR A 200 -10.64 7.49 -5.67
N GLN A 201 -10.21 6.56 -6.53
CA GLN A 201 -10.80 6.36 -7.85
C GLN A 201 -11.82 5.22 -7.82
N SER A 202 -13.05 5.53 -7.52
CA SER A 202 -14.14 4.55 -7.34
C SER A 202 -14.47 3.71 -8.60
N ARG A 203 -14.03 4.13 -9.78
CA ARG A 203 -14.22 3.41 -11.04
C ARG A 203 -13.08 2.45 -11.37
N ALA A 204 -11.92 2.62 -10.77
CA ALA A 204 -10.83 1.65 -10.86
C ALA A 204 -11.08 0.55 -9.84
N PHE A 205 -11.53 -0.60 -10.31
CA PHE A 205 -11.97 -1.68 -9.45
C PHE A 205 -10.90 -2.77 -9.34
N VAL A 206 -10.64 -3.25 -8.12
CA VAL A 206 -9.76 -4.38 -7.88
C VAL A 206 -10.43 -5.40 -6.96
N TYR A 207 -10.24 -6.67 -7.26
CA TYR A 207 -10.52 -7.75 -6.34
C TYR A 207 -9.27 -8.01 -5.51
N HIS A 208 -9.39 -7.89 -4.19
CA HIS A 208 -8.33 -8.16 -3.22
C HIS A 208 -8.77 -9.32 -2.34
N SER A 209 -8.12 -10.46 -2.50
CA SER A 209 -8.46 -11.70 -1.80
C SER A 209 -8.11 -11.54 -0.32
N LYS A 210 -9.11 -11.38 0.54
CA LYS A 210 -8.92 -11.36 2.00
C LYS A 210 -9.38 -12.68 2.60
N HIS A 211 -8.71 -13.11 3.67
CA HIS A 211 -9.17 -14.26 4.45
C HIS A 211 -10.48 -13.92 5.17
N ILE A 212 -11.58 -14.48 4.65
CA ILE A 212 -12.93 -14.25 5.17
C ILE A 212 -13.48 -15.60 5.63
N ASP A 213 -14.03 -15.64 6.84
CA ASP A 213 -14.73 -16.82 7.36
C ASP A 213 -16.09 -17.03 6.67
N ASN A 214 -16.76 -18.14 7.00
CA ASN A 214 -18.07 -18.46 6.45
C ASN A 214 -19.19 -17.47 6.83
N ASN A 215 -18.94 -16.56 7.76
CA ASN A 215 -19.85 -15.49 8.19
C ASN A 215 -19.52 -14.13 7.56
N GLY A 216 -18.49 -14.07 6.70
CA GLY A 216 -18.06 -12.84 6.05
C GLY A 216 -17.12 -11.96 6.90
N HIS A 217 -16.58 -12.47 8.02
CA HIS A 217 -15.64 -11.73 8.85
C HIS A 217 -14.20 -11.98 8.41
N VAL A 218 -13.39 -10.93 8.47
CA VAL A 218 -11.94 -11.05 8.28
C VAL A 218 -11.33 -11.81 9.44
N VAL A 219 -10.55 -12.85 9.15
CA VAL A 219 -9.81 -13.65 10.16
C VAL A 219 -8.36 -13.16 10.17
N PRO A 220 -7.96 -12.33 11.15
CA PRO A 220 -6.60 -11.82 11.21
C PRO A 220 -5.61 -12.89 11.64
N THR A 221 -4.43 -12.87 11.05
CA THR A 221 -3.28 -13.68 11.47
C THR A 221 -2.64 -13.13 12.76
N ASN A 222 -1.81 -13.94 13.43
CA ASN A 222 -1.04 -13.47 14.60
C ASN A 222 -0.12 -12.28 14.25
N ALA A 223 0.44 -12.25 13.05
CA ALA A 223 1.26 -11.15 12.58
C ALA A 223 0.42 -9.87 12.45
N GLU A 224 -0.77 -9.96 11.85
CA GLU A 224 -1.70 -8.83 11.74
C GLU A 224 -2.10 -8.28 13.10
N LEU A 225 -2.44 -9.14 14.04
CA LEU A 225 -2.82 -8.73 15.41
C LEU A 225 -1.68 -8.00 16.14
N TYR A 226 -0.43 -8.43 15.93
CA TYR A 226 0.73 -7.80 16.57
C TYR A 226 1.11 -6.49 15.88
N TYR A 227 1.38 -6.52 14.56
CA TYR A 227 1.90 -5.36 13.85
C TYR A 227 0.87 -4.22 13.73
N SER A 228 -0.43 -4.52 13.61
CA SER A 228 -1.45 -3.46 13.65
C SER A 228 -1.51 -2.76 15.01
N ALA A 229 -1.33 -3.49 16.10
CA ALA A 229 -1.28 -2.91 17.44
C ALA A 229 0.00 -2.05 17.65
N GLU A 230 1.17 -2.55 17.22
CA GLU A 230 2.44 -1.83 17.30
C GLU A 230 2.38 -0.54 16.46
N ALA A 231 1.99 -0.67 15.18
CA ALA A 231 1.91 0.44 14.26
C ALA A 231 0.95 1.53 14.76
N PHE A 232 -0.18 1.17 15.38
CA PHE A 232 -1.13 2.15 15.89
C PHE A 232 -0.57 2.97 17.07
N LEU A 233 0.21 2.37 17.96
CA LEU A 233 0.93 3.13 19.01
C LEU A 233 1.92 4.12 18.40
N LEU A 234 2.69 3.68 17.40
CA LEU A 234 3.67 4.51 16.70
C LEU A 234 2.99 5.63 15.89
N MET A 235 1.85 5.36 15.24
CA MET A 235 1.04 6.38 14.57
C MET A 235 0.57 7.47 15.54
N CYS A 236 0.04 7.08 16.70
CA CYS A 236 -0.39 8.06 17.70
C CYS A 236 0.77 8.93 18.22
N HIS A 237 1.97 8.37 18.33
CA HIS A 237 3.17 9.11 18.70
C HIS A 237 3.64 10.03 17.57
N LYS A 238 3.92 9.46 16.39
CA LYS A 238 4.45 10.19 15.23
C LYS A 238 3.52 11.32 14.77
N TRP A 239 2.21 11.12 14.85
CA TRP A 239 1.22 12.10 14.40
C TRP A 239 0.56 12.87 15.56
N SER A 240 1.33 13.08 16.63
CA SER A 240 1.08 14.03 17.72
C SER A 240 -0.28 13.86 18.44
N ASN A 241 -0.75 12.60 18.64
CA ASN A 241 -1.99 12.33 19.37
C ASN A 241 -1.72 11.70 20.77
N PRO A 242 -1.17 12.45 21.75
CA PRO A 242 -0.83 11.91 23.06
C PRO A 242 -2.06 11.48 23.86
N SER A 243 -3.22 12.08 23.60
CA SER A 243 -4.47 11.70 24.27
C SER A 243 -4.92 10.29 23.87
N LEU A 244 -4.92 9.97 22.58
CA LEU A 244 -5.24 8.63 22.07
C LEU A 244 -4.17 7.63 22.47
N LEU A 245 -2.89 7.99 22.36
CA LEU A 245 -1.78 7.16 22.81
C LEU A 245 -1.93 6.74 24.28
N LYS A 246 -2.26 7.67 25.19
CA LYS A 246 -2.51 7.36 26.60
C LYS A 246 -3.65 6.37 26.79
N LYS A 247 -4.75 6.51 26.01
CA LYS A 247 -5.87 5.55 26.05
C LYS A 247 -5.43 4.16 25.57
N LEU A 248 -4.69 4.08 24.46
CA LEU A 248 -4.17 2.82 23.93
C LEU A 248 -3.24 2.11 24.91
N ILE A 249 -2.32 2.84 25.56
CA ILE A 249 -1.44 2.31 26.59
C ILE A 249 -2.27 1.64 27.71
N ALA A 250 -3.32 2.29 28.20
CA ALA A 250 -4.19 1.73 29.23
C ALA A 250 -4.95 0.48 28.75
N ILE A 251 -5.47 0.51 27.51
CA ILE A 251 -6.17 -0.65 26.91
C ILE A 251 -5.20 -1.82 26.71
N TYR A 252 -4.02 -1.58 26.14
CA TYR A 252 -3.06 -2.63 25.79
C TYR A 252 -2.40 -3.25 27.00
N SER A 253 -2.25 -2.49 28.12
CA SER A 253 -1.74 -3.03 29.38
C SER A 253 -2.63 -4.15 29.96
N ALA A 254 -3.94 -4.06 29.76
CA ALA A 254 -4.93 -5.07 30.13
C ALA A 254 -5.39 -5.97 28.96
N GLY A 255 -4.87 -5.72 27.76
CA GLY A 255 -5.33 -6.33 26.52
C GLY A 255 -4.80 -7.74 26.24
N THR A 256 -4.86 -8.11 24.96
CA THR A 256 -4.39 -9.42 24.45
C THR A 256 -2.88 -9.57 24.55
N THR A 257 -2.38 -10.79 24.37
CA THR A 257 -0.92 -11.05 24.32
C THR A 257 -0.22 -10.23 23.24
N HIS A 258 -0.84 -10.05 22.06
CA HIS A 258 -0.28 -9.25 20.97
C HIS A 258 -0.20 -7.76 21.33
N GLN A 259 -1.25 -7.21 21.93
CA GLN A 259 -1.27 -5.84 22.42
C GLN A 259 -0.23 -5.58 23.50
N LYS A 260 -0.08 -6.50 24.46
CA LYS A 260 0.96 -6.39 25.51
C LYS A 260 2.38 -6.44 24.92
N LYS A 261 2.63 -7.29 23.90
CA LYS A 261 3.92 -7.34 23.19
C LYS A 261 4.18 -6.03 22.43
N ALA A 262 3.18 -5.50 21.74
CA ALA A 262 3.28 -4.22 21.03
C ALA A 262 3.57 -3.05 22.00
N LEU A 263 2.94 -3.04 23.16
CA LEU A 263 3.19 -2.04 24.19
C LEU A 263 4.62 -2.16 24.78
N ALA A 264 5.11 -3.38 24.98
CA ALA A 264 6.48 -3.60 25.45
C ALA A 264 7.50 -3.10 24.42
N GLU A 265 7.26 -3.32 23.11
CA GLU A 265 8.12 -2.83 22.04
C GLU A 265 8.07 -1.29 21.96
N TYR A 266 6.88 -0.67 22.09
CA TYR A 266 6.77 0.78 22.17
C TYR A 266 7.61 1.36 23.31
N TYR A 267 7.58 0.77 24.50
CA TYR A 267 8.40 1.20 25.63
C TYR A 267 9.89 0.98 25.38
N ARG A 268 10.28 -0.17 24.80
CA ARG A 268 11.67 -0.42 24.42
C ARG A 268 12.18 0.66 23.46
N ARG A 269 11.40 1.04 22.44
CA ARG A 269 11.77 2.12 21.51
C ARG A 269 11.88 3.46 22.23
N ARG A 270 10.92 3.80 23.07
CA ARG A 270 10.93 5.04 23.87
C ARG A 270 12.18 5.15 24.74
N ASP A 271 12.49 4.11 25.49
CA ASP A 271 13.57 4.11 26.48
C ASP A 271 14.96 4.11 25.81
N ASN A 272 15.03 3.72 24.53
CA ASN A 272 16.26 3.76 23.71
C ASN A 272 16.31 4.96 22.73
N GLY A 273 15.36 5.89 22.78
CA GLY A 273 15.34 7.05 21.87
C GLY A 273 15.08 6.69 20.40
N LEU A 274 14.35 5.60 20.13
CA LEU A 274 14.06 5.08 18.79
C LEU A 274 12.64 5.40 18.31
N LEU A 275 11.94 6.28 19.01
CA LEU A 275 10.63 6.74 18.55
C LEU A 275 10.79 7.77 17.43
N PRO A 276 9.87 7.80 16.45
CA PRO A 276 9.89 8.80 15.39
C PRO A 276 9.66 10.21 15.93
N GLU A 277 10.21 11.20 15.24
CA GLU A 277 9.92 12.61 15.54
C GLU A 277 8.45 12.92 15.31
N PRO A 278 7.78 13.62 16.25
CA PRO A 278 6.38 13.98 16.11
C PRO A 278 6.13 15.00 14.99
N LEU A 279 5.20 14.66 14.10
CA LEU A 279 4.73 15.47 12.97
C LEU A 279 3.35 16.08 13.26
N ASP A 280 2.97 17.08 12.45
CA ASP A 280 1.62 17.70 12.41
C ASP A 280 1.06 18.07 13.79
N LYS A 281 1.87 18.72 14.61
CA LYS A 281 1.51 19.10 16.01
C LYS A 281 0.25 19.95 16.09
N ASP A 282 -0.09 20.67 15.04
CA ASP A 282 -1.29 21.52 14.94
C ASP A 282 -2.49 20.78 14.35
N HIS A 283 -2.37 19.49 14.05
CA HIS A 283 -3.42 18.65 13.46
C HIS A 283 -4.08 19.22 12.19
N LYS A 284 -3.26 19.75 11.27
CA LYS A 284 -3.72 20.30 9.99
C LYS A 284 -4.13 19.21 8.99
N ILE A 285 -3.50 18.05 9.11
CA ILE A 285 -3.62 16.93 8.16
C ILE A 285 -4.24 15.71 8.83
N THR A 286 -3.84 15.39 10.05
CA THR A 286 -4.25 14.18 10.74
C THR A 286 -5.74 14.12 11.06
N THR A 287 -6.35 12.98 10.75
CA THR A 287 -7.79 12.75 10.93
C THR A 287 -8.03 11.49 11.77
N PHE A 288 -7.67 11.55 13.05
CA PHE A 288 -8.06 10.46 13.95
C PHE A 288 -9.56 10.54 14.26
N SER A 289 -10.28 9.43 14.07
CA SER A 289 -11.69 9.29 14.44
C SER A 289 -11.89 8.06 15.31
N GLY A 290 -12.02 8.25 16.61
CA GLY A 290 -12.02 7.14 17.56
C GLY A 290 -10.69 6.37 17.51
N PHE A 291 -10.76 5.08 17.17
CA PHE A 291 -9.60 4.22 16.93
C PHE A 291 -9.28 4.03 15.43
N GLY A 292 -9.75 4.92 14.57
CA GLY A 292 -9.51 4.90 13.14
C GLY A 292 -8.85 6.18 12.64
N TYR A 293 -8.65 6.27 11.34
CA TYR A 293 -7.91 7.34 10.67
C TYR A 293 -8.80 8.25 9.81
N SER A 294 -10.08 8.00 9.79
CA SER A 294 -11.11 8.83 9.16
C SER A 294 -12.49 8.43 9.67
N LYS A 295 -13.50 9.26 9.40
CA LYS A 295 -14.89 8.86 9.61
C LYS A 295 -15.31 7.80 8.62
N ASN A 296 -16.27 6.95 9.02
CA ASN A 296 -16.85 5.98 8.12
C ASN A 296 -17.73 6.68 7.07
N ARG A 297 -17.94 6.02 5.91
CA ARG A 297 -18.78 6.53 4.80
C ARG A 297 -20.27 6.45 5.06
N TYR A 298 -20.71 5.78 6.10
CA TYR A 298 -22.13 5.56 6.40
C TYR A 298 -22.73 6.69 7.20
#